data_95af713f3f7c0d059b9544e026e8c174
#
_entry.id   95af713f3f7c0d059b9544e026e8c174
#
_cell.length_a   1.000
_cell.length_b   1.000
_cell.length_c   1.000
_cell.angle_alpha   90.00
_cell.angle_beta   90.00
_cell.angle_gamma   90.00
#
_symmetry.space_group_name_H-M   'P 1'
#
loop_
_entity.id
_entity.type
_entity.pdbx_description
1 polymer ?
#
loop_
_entity_poly.entity_id
_entity_poly.type
_entity_poly.pdbx_seq_one_letter_code
_entity_poly.pdbx_strand_id
1 'polypeptide(L)'
;MKKKLLILLTFACVACLSAVLLTGCSSSNEEAESSEDTSADISTLIVGFDNSYPPYGFMDENNEPTGFDLDLAAEVANRNGWELQLEAIDWDAKDALLNQDSINCIWNGFTMEGREDDYTFSEPYMLNEQVIVVKSDSGITDFAGLADKTVVTQVDSAALDVLEGDQAELAGTFAELQTLSDYNNAFMQLESGMVDAVACDLSIAQYQMSANEGTYTMLEEPLSSEHYAVGFKKG
;
A
#
# COMPACT_ATOMS: atom_id res chain seq x y z
N MET A 1 -31.99 50.19 19.62
CA MET A 1 -31.47 51.34 20.40
C MET A 1 -29.95 51.26 20.40
N LYS A 2 -29.32 52.23 19.71
CA LYS A 2 -28.14 53.02 20.08
C LYS A 2 -26.88 52.21 20.47
N LYS A 3 -25.64 52.42 20.00
CA LYS A 3 -25.03 53.56 19.25
C LYS A 3 -23.69 53.08 18.68
N LYS A 4 -23.33 53.66 17.55
CA LYS A 4 -22.03 53.74 16.87
C LYS A 4 -20.93 54.27 17.81
N LEU A 5 -19.70 53.90 17.61
CA LEU A 5 -18.59 54.84 17.60
C LEU A 5 -17.42 54.36 16.72
N LEU A 6 -17.14 55.20 15.75
CA LEU A 6 -16.06 55.23 14.79
C LEU A 6 -14.94 56.08 15.41
N ILE A 7 -13.68 55.65 15.36
CA ILE A 7 -12.53 56.58 15.46
C ILE A 7 -11.48 56.17 14.44
N LEU A 8 -11.34 57.03 13.45
CA LEU A 8 -10.24 57.21 12.54
C LEU A 8 -9.17 58.07 13.22
N LEU A 9 -7.92 57.78 13.11
CA LEU A 9 -6.85 58.79 13.08
C LEU A 9 -5.64 58.34 12.31
N THR A 10 -5.35 59.13 11.30
CA THR A 10 -4.22 59.21 10.36
C THR A 10 -3.01 59.93 11.02
N PHE A 11 -1.80 59.70 10.53
CA PHE A 11 -0.70 60.63 10.23
C PHE A 11 0.61 59.84 10.08
N ALA A 12 1.23 59.71 8.97
CA ALA A 12 1.96 60.54 8.02
C ALA A 12 3.48 60.60 8.29
N CYS A 13 4.21 60.19 7.25
CA CYS A 13 5.52 60.63 6.73
C CYS A 13 6.72 60.84 7.67
N VAL A 14 7.86 60.24 7.30
CA VAL A 14 9.06 61.02 6.88
C VAL A 14 9.98 60.12 6.03
N ALA A 15 10.32 60.62 4.86
CA ALA A 15 11.39 60.13 3.97
C ALA A 15 12.74 60.68 4.42
N CYS A 16 13.78 59.86 4.29
CA CYS A 16 15.16 60.37 4.16
C CYS A 16 15.92 59.60 3.11
N LEU A 17 16.17 60.26 2.00
CA LEU A 17 17.14 59.93 0.98
C LEU A 17 18.55 60.10 1.55
N SER A 18 19.46 59.17 1.29
CA SER A 18 20.87 59.45 1.19
C SER A 18 21.50 58.49 0.19
N ALA A 19 21.84 59.00 -0.97
CA ALA A 19 22.66 58.39 -1.99
C ALA A 19 24.16 58.52 -1.62
N VAL A 20 24.90 57.45 -1.72
CA VAL A 20 26.36 57.50 -1.89
C VAL A 20 26.75 56.51 -2.98
N LEU A 21 27.22 57.07 -4.09
CA LEU A 21 27.98 56.39 -5.14
C LEU A 21 29.39 56.15 -4.65
N LEU A 22 29.97 54.96 -4.98
CA LEU A 22 31.38 54.86 -5.43
C LEU A 22 31.71 53.40 -5.83
N THR A 23 31.84 53.23 -7.13
CA THR A 23 32.85 52.53 -7.92
C THR A 23 33.73 51.44 -7.28
N GLY A 24 33.72 50.28 -7.94
CA GLY A 24 35.03 49.67 -8.18
C GLY A 24 35.09 48.15 -8.17
N CYS A 25 35.42 47.60 -9.34
CA CYS A 25 36.15 46.37 -9.65
C CYS A 25 35.47 45.00 -9.59
N SER A 26 35.19 44.57 -10.79
CA SER A 26 35.32 43.22 -11.38
C SER A 26 36.07 42.20 -10.51
N SER A 27 35.36 41.11 -10.18
CA SER A 27 35.95 39.79 -10.04
C SER A 27 34.83 38.77 -10.32
N SER A 28 35.01 38.06 -11.39
CA SER A 28 34.18 36.93 -11.78
C SER A 28 34.30 35.85 -10.71
N ASN A 29 33.22 35.63 -9.98
CA ASN A 29 32.98 34.38 -9.25
C ASN A 29 31.79 33.70 -9.88
N GLU A 30 32.03 32.56 -10.47
CA GLU A 30 31.01 31.60 -10.82
C GLU A 30 30.33 31.18 -9.52
N GLU A 31 29.11 31.69 -9.29
CA GLU A 31 28.20 31.12 -8.31
C GLU A 31 27.77 29.76 -8.84
N ALA A 32 28.34 28.71 -8.22
CA ALA A 32 27.72 27.39 -8.31
C ALA A 32 26.32 27.49 -7.68
N GLU A 33 25.29 27.40 -8.49
CA GLU A 33 23.96 27.10 -8.01
C GLU A 33 24.03 25.76 -7.29
N SER A 34 24.10 25.80 -5.97
CA SER A 34 23.75 24.65 -5.16
C SER A 34 22.26 24.45 -5.35
N SER A 35 21.88 23.44 -6.12
CA SER A 35 20.57 22.86 -6.04
C SER A 35 20.35 22.44 -4.58
N GLU A 36 19.63 23.25 -3.83
CA GLU A 36 19.06 22.80 -2.56
C GLU A 36 18.10 21.67 -2.93
N ASP A 37 18.58 20.46 -2.72
CA ASP A 37 17.75 19.26 -2.65
C ASP A 37 16.83 19.47 -1.44
N THR A 38 15.63 19.98 -1.69
CA THR A 38 14.58 20.06 -0.67
C THR A 38 14.02 18.66 -0.45
N SER A 39 14.86 17.77 0.11
CA SER A 39 14.32 16.61 0.79
C SER A 39 13.48 17.13 1.95
N ALA A 40 12.18 17.00 1.87
CA ALA A 40 11.29 17.24 3.00
C ALA A 40 11.86 16.42 4.17
N ASP A 41 12.15 17.08 5.28
CA ASP A 41 12.67 16.42 6.48
C ASP A 41 11.51 15.61 7.06
N ILE A 42 11.38 14.35 6.61
CA ILE A 42 10.36 13.43 7.09
C ILE A 42 10.73 13.10 8.53
N SER A 43 9.95 13.61 9.47
CA SER A 43 10.14 13.31 10.90
C SER A 43 9.29 12.12 11.36
N THR A 44 8.24 11.78 10.60
CA THR A 44 7.29 10.72 10.93
C THR A 44 7.02 9.88 9.68
N LEU A 45 7.19 8.57 9.79
CA LEU A 45 6.79 7.59 8.78
C LEU A 45 5.42 7.02 9.16
N ILE A 46 4.39 7.33 8.37
CA ILE A 46 3.03 6.82 8.57
C ILE A 46 2.80 5.71 7.55
N VAL A 47 2.76 4.47 8.01
CA VAL A 47 2.62 3.26 7.18
C VAL A 47 1.17 2.80 7.18
N GLY A 48 0.54 2.77 6.02
CA GLY A 48 -0.75 2.11 5.83
C GLY A 48 -0.57 0.60 5.61
N PHE A 49 -1.29 -0.20 6.38
CA PHE A 49 -1.26 -1.66 6.28
C PHE A 49 -2.65 -2.28 6.47
N ASP A 50 -2.91 -3.39 5.79
CA ASP A 50 -4.10 -4.23 6.01
C ASP A 50 -3.91 -5.01 7.32
N ASN A 51 -4.82 -4.82 8.27
CA ASN A 51 -4.74 -5.45 9.59
C ASN A 51 -5.10 -6.96 9.60
N SER A 52 -5.40 -7.52 8.45
CA SER A 52 -5.83 -8.92 8.25
C SER A 52 -4.95 -9.67 7.23
N TYR A 53 -3.71 -9.25 7.05
CA TYR A 53 -2.78 -9.75 6.02
C TYR A 53 -1.52 -10.43 6.59
N PRO A 54 -1.66 -11.51 7.40
CA PRO A 54 -0.51 -12.23 7.90
C PRO A 54 0.22 -12.98 6.76
N PRO A 55 1.57 -13.07 6.79
CA PRO A 55 2.45 -12.69 7.89
C PRO A 55 3.01 -11.27 7.79
N TYR A 56 2.57 -10.41 6.86
CA TYR A 56 3.18 -9.11 6.57
C TYR A 56 2.72 -7.98 7.48
N GLY A 57 1.38 -7.79 7.61
CA GLY A 57 0.78 -6.83 8.52
C GLY A 57 -0.52 -7.38 9.06
N PHE A 58 -0.67 -7.46 10.37
CA PHE A 58 -1.88 -7.96 11.00
C PHE A 58 -1.93 -7.55 12.47
N MET A 59 -3.07 -7.78 13.13
CA MET A 59 -3.20 -7.58 14.57
C MET A 59 -2.96 -8.91 15.28
N ASP A 60 -2.13 -8.88 16.32
CA ASP A 60 -1.89 -10.06 17.16
C ASP A 60 -3.05 -10.34 18.15
N GLU A 61 -2.92 -11.36 19.00
CA GLU A 61 -3.93 -11.73 20.00
C GLU A 61 -4.19 -10.63 21.05
N ASN A 62 -3.27 -9.67 21.20
CA ASN A 62 -3.38 -8.54 22.12
C ASN A 62 -3.94 -7.29 21.41
N ASN A 63 -4.29 -7.41 20.14
CA ASN A 63 -4.71 -6.31 19.27
C ASN A 63 -3.60 -5.26 19.05
N GLU A 64 -2.34 -5.74 18.96
CA GLU A 64 -1.19 -4.92 18.62
C GLU A 64 -0.74 -5.21 17.17
N PRO A 65 -0.39 -4.16 16.38
CA PRO A 65 0.11 -4.34 15.02
C PRO A 65 1.42 -5.13 15.02
N THR A 66 1.50 -6.15 14.16
CA THR A 66 2.69 -7.01 14.01
C THR A 66 2.80 -7.51 12.58
N GLY A 67 3.97 -8.00 12.21
CA GLY A 67 4.22 -8.61 10.91
C GLY A 67 5.57 -8.25 10.32
N PHE A 68 5.97 -9.02 9.31
CA PHE A 68 7.27 -8.90 8.68
C PHE A 68 7.52 -7.48 8.11
N ASP A 69 6.54 -6.92 7.42
CA ASP A 69 6.67 -5.59 6.81
C ASP A 69 6.67 -4.48 7.86
N LEU A 70 5.90 -4.66 8.94
CA LEU A 70 5.86 -3.69 10.03
C LEU A 70 7.18 -3.68 10.82
N ASP A 71 7.84 -4.84 10.95
CA ASP A 71 9.19 -4.94 11.54
C ASP A 71 10.23 -4.25 10.64
N LEU A 72 10.13 -4.40 9.31
CA LEU A 72 10.99 -3.69 8.36
C LEU A 72 10.78 -2.17 8.45
N ALA A 73 9.53 -1.73 8.49
CA ALA A 73 9.19 -0.32 8.64
C ALA A 73 9.75 0.28 9.93
N ALA A 74 9.67 -0.47 11.04
CA ALA A 74 10.22 -0.07 12.33
C ALA A 74 11.75 0.08 12.27
N GLU A 75 12.44 -0.85 11.61
CA GLU A 75 13.89 -0.79 11.43
C GLU A 75 14.31 0.40 10.55
N VAL A 76 13.57 0.67 9.47
CA VAL A 76 13.82 1.83 8.60
C VAL A 76 13.61 3.14 9.36
N ALA A 77 12.52 3.27 10.10
CA ALA A 77 12.26 4.46 10.90
C ALA A 77 13.36 4.68 11.96
N ASN A 78 13.76 3.63 12.66
CA ASN A 78 14.82 3.68 13.66
C ASN A 78 16.17 4.12 13.06
N ARG A 79 16.58 3.59 11.90
CA ARG A 79 17.83 3.96 11.22
C ARG A 79 17.87 5.41 10.78
N ASN A 80 16.72 5.97 10.44
CA ASN A 80 16.60 7.35 9.97
C ASN A 80 16.27 8.34 11.09
N GLY A 81 16.02 7.87 12.31
CA GLY A 81 15.62 8.72 13.43
C GLY A 81 14.21 9.28 13.28
N TRP A 82 13.34 8.60 12.54
CA TRP A 82 11.94 8.97 12.33
C TRP A 82 11.04 8.36 13.41
N GLU A 83 9.93 9.04 13.70
CA GLU A 83 8.83 8.43 14.44
C GLU A 83 8.06 7.49 13.49
N LEU A 84 7.69 6.28 13.96
CA LEU A 84 6.86 5.36 13.21
C LEU A 84 5.41 5.45 13.71
N GLN A 85 4.47 5.58 12.78
CA GLN A 85 3.04 5.41 13.01
C GLN A 85 2.52 4.31 12.09
N LEU A 86 1.81 3.33 12.66
CA LEU A 86 1.18 2.24 11.93
C LEU A 86 -0.31 2.51 11.86
N GLU A 87 -0.83 2.67 10.65
CA GLU A 87 -2.23 2.96 10.39
C GLU A 87 -2.89 1.73 9.75
N ALA A 88 -3.76 1.07 10.51
CA ALA A 88 -4.55 -0.04 10.00
C ALA A 88 -5.64 0.51 9.08
N ILE A 89 -5.67 0.06 7.83
CA ILE A 89 -6.57 0.58 6.80
C ILE A 89 -7.46 -0.53 6.23
N ASP A 90 -8.64 -0.14 5.71
CA ASP A 90 -9.37 -0.97 4.77
C ASP A 90 -8.62 -0.94 3.43
N TRP A 91 -8.39 -2.09 2.81
CA TRP A 91 -7.49 -2.18 1.65
C TRP A 91 -7.98 -1.37 0.44
N ASP A 92 -9.27 -1.32 0.20
CA ASP A 92 -9.90 -0.51 -0.85
C ASP A 92 -9.81 1.01 -0.61
N ALA A 93 -9.44 1.43 0.59
CA ALA A 93 -9.23 2.85 0.92
C ALA A 93 -7.78 3.33 0.73
N LYS A 94 -6.82 2.43 0.42
CA LYS A 94 -5.38 2.73 0.37
C LYS A 94 -5.02 3.94 -0.48
N ASP A 95 -5.61 4.03 -1.68
CA ASP A 95 -5.33 5.10 -2.63
C ASP A 95 -5.82 6.46 -2.14
N ALA A 96 -7.03 6.48 -1.58
CA ALA A 96 -7.60 7.70 -1.04
C ALA A 96 -6.78 8.23 0.13
N LEU A 97 -6.33 7.34 1.03
CA LEU A 97 -5.53 7.70 2.20
C LEU A 97 -4.13 8.19 1.80
N LEU A 98 -3.49 7.53 0.82
CA LEU A 98 -2.20 7.94 0.28
C LEU A 98 -2.28 9.29 -0.44
N ASN A 99 -3.30 9.48 -1.28
CA ASN A 99 -3.50 10.72 -2.03
C ASN A 99 -3.84 11.93 -1.14
N GLN A 100 -4.47 11.70 0.02
CA GLN A 100 -4.79 12.72 1.01
C GLN A 100 -3.66 12.97 2.01
N ASP A 101 -2.52 12.30 1.85
CA ASP A 101 -1.38 12.35 2.74
C ASP A 101 -1.71 11.92 4.19
N SER A 102 -2.77 11.08 4.36
CA SER A 102 -3.13 10.46 5.63
C SER A 102 -2.17 9.35 6.03
N ILE A 103 -1.56 8.70 5.03
CA ILE A 103 -0.43 7.78 5.13
C ILE A 103 0.69 8.24 4.21
N ASN A 104 1.95 7.94 4.54
CA ASN A 104 3.10 8.29 3.68
C ASN A 104 3.41 7.20 2.66
N CYS A 105 3.12 5.96 3.00
CA CYS A 105 3.35 4.81 2.14
C CYS A 105 2.39 3.67 2.46
N ILE A 106 2.29 2.74 1.52
CA ILE A 106 1.67 1.43 1.65
C ILE A 106 2.79 0.41 1.79
N TRP A 107 2.83 -0.32 2.90
CA TRP A 107 3.84 -1.34 3.14
C TRP A 107 3.19 -2.58 3.76
N ASN A 108 2.80 -3.52 2.89
CA ASN A 108 1.99 -4.68 3.30
C ASN A 108 1.95 -5.76 2.20
N GLY A 109 3.12 -6.29 1.80
CA GLY A 109 3.15 -7.22 0.68
C GLY A 109 2.56 -6.58 -0.59
N PHE A 110 3.01 -5.37 -0.93
CA PHE A 110 2.38 -4.58 -1.98
C PHE A 110 3.04 -4.85 -3.33
N THR A 111 2.31 -5.52 -4.21
CA THR A 111 2.74 -5.85 -5.58
C THR A 111 2.96 -4.61 -6.41
N MET A 112 4.12 -4.52 -7.06
CA MET A 112 4.46 -3.38 -7.90
C MET A 112 4.04 -3.54 -9.35
N GLU A 113 4.05 -4.75 -9.88
CA GLU A 113 3.70 -5.02 -11.28
C GLU A 113 2.29 -4.57 -11.62
N GLY A 114 2.17 -3.84 -12.73
CA GLY A 114 0.90 -3.29 -13.20
C GLY A 114 0.46 -2.01 -12.50
N ARG A 115 1.20 -1.52 -11.50
CA ARG A 115 0.87 -0.35 -10.68
C ARG A 115 1.89 0.78 -10.77
N GLU A 116 2.91 0.64 -11.63
CA GLU A 116 4.03 1.58 -11.75
C GLU A 116 3.59 2.96 -12.26
N ASP A 117 2.45 3.02 -12.97
CA ASP A 117 1.89 4.29 -13.43
C ASP A 117 1.16 5.06 -12.33
N ASP A 118 0.66 4.38 -11.29
CA ASP A 118 -0.16 4.95 -10.22
C ASP A 118 0.66 5.29 -8.96
N TYR A 119 1.78 4.59 -8.76
CA TYR A 119 2.62 4.75 -7.56
C TYR A 119 4.08 5.02 -7.90
N THR A 120 4.80 5.59 -6.95
CA THR A 120 6.26 5.55 -6.90
C THR A 120 6.65 4.40 -5.96
N PHE A 121 7.48 3.47 -6.43
CA PHE A 121 7.88 2.32 -5.64
C PHE A 121 9.32 2.43 -5.13
N SER A 122 9.61 1.79 -4.01
CA SER A 122 10.97 1.46 -3.62
C SER A 122 11.58 0.43 -4.57
N GLU A 123 12.88 0.12 -4.41
CA GLU A 123 13.41 -1.14 -4.93
C GLU A 123 12.61 -2.31 -4.36
N PRO A 124 12.35 -3.37 -5.15
CA PRO A 124 11.64 -4.54 -4.66
C PRO A 124 12.45 -5.27 -3.59
N TYR A 125 11.76 -5.78 -2.56
CA TYR A 125 12.42 -6.46 -1.43
C TYR A 125 12.07 -7.94 -1.34
N MET A 126 11.03 -8.41 -2.07
CA MET A 126 10.59 -9.81 -2.02
C MET A 126 9.95 -10.25 -3.33
N LEU A 127 10.13 -11.54 -3.67
CA LEU A 127 9.38 -12.21 -4.74
C LEU A 127 8.09 -12.78 -4.15
N ASN A 128 7.01 -12.71 -4.91
CA ASN A 128 5.73 -13.32 -4.60
C ASN A 128 5.12 -14.00 -5.83
N GLU A 129 4.08 -14.76 -5.63
CA GLU A 129 3.24 -15.36 -6.66
C GLU A 129 1.77 -15.17 -6.26
N GLN A 130 0.90 -15.00 -7.23
CA GLN A 130 -0.54 -15.15 -7.02
C GLN A 130 -0.92 -16.60 -7.27
N VAL A 131 -1.66 -17.20 -6.35
CA VAL A 131 -1.97 -18.63 -6.35
C VAL A 131 -3.44 -18.90 -6.10
N ILE A 132 -3.87 -20.13 -6.40
CA ILE A 132 -5.22 -20.61 -6.06
C ILE A 132 -5.13 -21.63 -4.92
N VAL A 133 -5.93 -21.42 -3.90
CA VAL A 133 -6.10 -22.32 -2.77
C VAL A 133 -7.51 -22.93 -2.80
N VAL A 134 -7.59 -24.24 -2.59
CA VAL A 134 -8.83 -24.99 -2.55
C VAL A 134 -8.87 -25.90 -1.31
N LYS A 135 -10.03 -26.44 -0.97
CA LYS A 135 -10.10 -27.49 0.08
C LYS A 135 -9.40 -28.75 -0.41
N SER A 136 -8.65 -29.41 0.47
CA SER A 136 -7.93 -30.65 0.12
C SER A 136 -8.81 -31.78 -0.37
N ASP A 137 -10.08 -31.80 0.01
CA ASP A 137 -11.09 -32.79 -0.38
C ASP A 137 -11.97 -32.35 -1.57
N SER A 138 -11.71 -31.18 -2.16
CA SER A 138 -12.52 -30.61 -3.26
C SER A 138 -12.46 -31.40 -4.55
N GLY A 139 -11.36 -32.13 -4.78
CA GLY A 139 -11.08 -32.80 -6.05
C GLY A 139 -10.59 -31.85 -7.17
N ILE A 140 -10.40 -30.55 -6.89
CA ILE A 140 -9.81 -29.56 -7.82
C ILE A 140 -8.29 -29.70 -7.74
N THR A 141 -7.61 -29.97 -8.84
CA THR A 141 -6.17 -30.21 -8.88
C THR A 141 -5.40 -29.29 -9.83
N ASP A 142 -6.12 -28.58 -10.68
CA ASP A 142 -5.59 -27.67 -11.70
C ASP A 142 -6.60 -26.59 -12.06
N PHE A 143 -6.21 -25.62 -12.90
CA PHE A 143 -7.07 -24.54 -13.37
C PHE A 143 -8.33 -25.01 -14.12
N ALA A 144 -8.25 -26.13 -14.84
CA ALA A 144 -9.41 -26.67 -15.54
C ALA A 144 -10.53 -27.10 -14.57
N GLY A 145 -10.14 -27.52 -13.36
CA GLY A 145 -11.09 -27.86 -12.29
C GLY A 145 -11.86 -26.68 -11.70
N LEU A 146 -11.47 -25.44 -12.03
CA LEU A 146 -12.14 -24.21 -11.60
C LEU A 146 -13.34 -23.82 -12.48
N ALA A 147 -13.55 -24.50 -13.61
CA ALA A 147 -14.70 -24.27 -14.47
C ALA A 147 -16.01 -24.50 -13.70
N ASP A 148 -16.97 -23.56 -13.85
CA ASP A 148 -18.24 -23.55 -13.14
C ASP A 148 -18.12 -23.49 -11.59
N LYS A 149 -16.97 -23.02 -11.05
CA LYS A 149 -16.70 -22.84 -9.63
C LYS A 149 -16.83 -21.37 -9.21
N THR A 150 -17.13 -21.15 -7.93
CA THR A 150 -17.07 -19.82 -7.33
C THR A 150 -15.67 -19.59 -6.76
N VAL A 151 -14.96 -18.60 -7.32
CA VAL A 151 -13.64 -18.17 -6.87
C VAL A 151 -13.78 -16.82 -6.17
N VAL A 152 -13.09 -16.66 -5.05
CA VAL A 152 -13.08 -15.40 -4.30
C VAL A 152 -11.67 -14.86 -4.14
N THR A 153 -11.54 -13.53 -4.11
CA THR A 153 -10.30 -12.84 -3.78
C THR A 153 -10.60 -11.57 -2.97
N GLN A 154 -9.56 -10.85 -2.54
CA GLN A 154 -9.73 -9.56 -1.89
C GLN A 154 -9.98 -8.46 -2.94
N VAL A 155 -10.82 -7.49 -2.61
CA VAL A 155 -11.04 -6.30 -3.44
C VAL A 155 -9.72 -5.53 -3.62
N ASP A 156 -9.47 -4.98 -4.79
CA ASP A 156 -8.27 -4.22 -5.15
C ASP A 156 -6.94 -4.96 -4.90
N SER A 157 -6.97 -6.30 -4.89
CA SER A 157 -5.79 -7.14 -4.74
C SER A 157 -5.08 -7.38 -6.08
N ALA A 158 -3.81 -7.77 -6.03
CA ALA A 158 -3.07 -8.21 -7.22
C ALA A 158 -3.69 -9.46 -7.86
N ALA A 159 -4.24 -10.39 -7.05
CA ALA A 159 -4.97 -11.55 -7.56
C ALA A 159 -6.19 -11.14 -8.40
N LEU A 160 -6.93 -10.10 -7.97
CA LEU A 160 -8.04 -9.56 -8.75
C LEU A 160 -7.55 -8.97 -10.07
N ASP A 161 -6.51 -8.12 -10.04
CA ASP A 161 -5.94 -7.50 -11.23
C ASP A 161 -5.51 -8.56 -12.26
N VAL A 162 -4.85 -9.63 -11.81
CA VAL A 162 -4.42 -10.74 -12.66
C VAL A 162 -5.63 -11.49 -13.26
N LEU A 163 -6.66 -11.77 -12.46
CA LEU A 163 -7.86 -12.47 -12.93
C LEU A 163 -8.73 -11.62 -13.86
N GLU A 164 -8.72 -10.31 -13.74
CA GLU A 164 -9.40 -9.40 -14.66
C GLU A 164 -8.54 -9.04 -15.88
N GLY A 165 -7.23 -9.28 -15.82
CA GLY A 165 -6.23 -8.99 -16.84
C GLY A 165 -5.70 -10.23 -17.54
N ASP A 166 -4.47 -10.62 -17.21
CA ASP A 166 -3.73 -11.68 -17.91
C ASP A 166 -4.37 -13.06 -17.81
N GLN A 167 -5.15 -13.32 -16.75
CA GLN A 167 -5.90 -14.57 -16.54
C GLN A 167 -7.43 -14.41 -16.77
N ALA A 168 -7.84 -13.39 -17.53
CA ALA A 168 -9.28 -13.15 -17.79
C ALA A 168 -9.96 -14.30 -18.55
N GLU A 169 -9.23 -15.06 -19.37
CA GLU A 169 -9.77 -16.25 -20.04
C GLU A 169 -10.06 -17.36 -19.02
N LEU A 170 -9.20 -17.57 -18.05
CA LEU A 170 -9.43 -18.50 -16.94
C LEU A 170 -10.61 -18.04 -16.09
N ALA A 171 -10.61 -16.76 -15.65
CA ALA A 171 -11.70 -16.20 -14.85
C ALA A 171 -13.05 -16.29 -15.57
N GLY A 172 -13.08 -16.16 -16.89
CA GLY A 172 -14.27 -16.35 -17.72
C GLY A 172 -14.84 -17.76 -17.72
N THR A 173 -14.12 -18.77 -17.17
CA THR A 173 -14.64 -20.14 -17.00
C THR A 173 -15.32 -20.34 -15.65
N PHE A 174 -15.15 -19.43 -14.68
CA PHE A 174 -15.74 -19.53 -13.36
C PHE A 174 -17.25 -19.35 -13.42
N ALA A 175 -17.98 -19.94 -12.48
CA ALA A 175 -19.38 -19.60 -12.28
C ALA A 175 -19.52 -18.15 -11.78
N GLU A 176 -18.59 -17.75 -10.89
CA GLU A 176 -18.57 -16.42 -10.30
C GLU A 176 -17.17 -16.11 -9.78
N LEU A 177 -16.69 -14.87 -10.01
CA LEU A 177 -15.55 -14.28 -9.33
C LEU A 177 -16.08 -13.27 -8.32
N GLN A 178 -15.93 -13.56 -7.03
CA GLN A 178 -16.38 -12.71 -5.92
C GLN A 178 -15.21 -11.94 -5.31
N THR A 179 -15.52 -10.78 -4.74
CA THR A 179 -14.55 -10.01 -3.95
C THR A 179 -15.01 -9.82 -2.50
N LEU A 180 -14.09 -9.85 -1.57
CA LEU A 180 -14.30 -9.60 -0.14
C LEU A 180 -13.31 -8.55 0.36
N SER A 181 -13.59 -7.98 1.53
CA SER A 181 -12.73 -6.95 2.14
C SER A 181 -11.36 -7.49 2.57
N ASP A 182 -11.30 -8.76 2.97
CA ASP A 182 -10.08 -9.36 3.52
C ASP A 182 -10.00 -10.88 3.29
N TYR A 183 -8.79 -11.42 3.35
CA TYR A 183 -8.55 -12.85 3.12
C TYR A 183 -9.00 -13.76 4.29
N ASN A 184 -9.10 -13.27 5.52
CA ASN A 184 -9.62 -14.09 6.62
C ASN A 184 -11.08 -14.49 6.34
N ASN A 185 -11.88 -13.54 5.86
CA ASN A 185 -13.26 -13.82 5.43
C ASN A 185 -13.30 -14.75 4.21
N ALA A 186 -12.39 -14.60 3.25
CA ALA A 186 -12.31 -15.48 2.09
C ALA A 186 -12.03 -16.94 2.51
N PHE A 187 -11.07 -17.16 3.38
CA PHE A 187 -10.76 -18.50 3.87
C PHE A 187 -11.87 -19.11 4.75
N MET A 188 -12.58 -18.30 5.55
CA MET A 188 -13.77 -18.78 6.26
C MET A 188 -14.89 -19.24 5.30
N GLN A 189 -15.08 -18.55 4.19
CA GLN A 189 -16.05 -18.97 3.17
C GLN A 189 -15.60 -20.24 2.45
N LEU A 190 -14.28 -20.37 2.16
CA LEU A 190 -13.71 -21.60 1.59
C LEU A 190 -13.91 -22.79 2.55
N GLU A 191 -13.63 -22.62 3.83
CA GLU A 191 -13.79 -23.66 4.84
C GLU A 191 -15.25 -24.13 4.95
N SER A 192 -16.18 -23.18 4.99
CA SER A 192 -17.61 -23.48 5.06
C SER A 192 -18.21 -24.05 3.77
N GLY A 193 -17.48 -23.98 2.64
CA GLY A 193 -17.94 -24.41 1.31
C GLY A 193 -18.91 -23.43 0.65
N MET A 194 -18.93 -22.16 1.07
CA MET A 194 -19.67 -21.09 0.40
C MET A 194 -19.00 -20.69 -0.91
N VAL A 195 -17.68 -20.84 -1.01
CA VAL A 195 -16.89 -20.70 -2.22
C VAL A 195 -16.04 -21.95 -2.44
N ASP A 196 -15.59 -22.17 -3.67
CA ASP A 196 -14.81 -23.36 -4.07
C ASP A 196 -13.31 -23.12 -4.01
N ALA A 197 -12.86 -21.88 -4.22
CA ALA A 197 -11.44 -21.52 -4.26
C ALA A 197 -11.21 -20.07 -3.79
N VAL A 198 -10.00 -19.81 -3.30
CA VAL A 198 -9.47 -18.47 -2.98
C VAL A 198 -8.28 -18.20 -3.88
N ALA A 199 -8.29 -17.07 -4.59
CA ALA A 199 -7.12 -16.54 -5.27
C ALA A 199 -6.42 -15.54 -4.32
N CYS A 200 -5.14 -15.75 -4.03
CA CYS A 200 -4.41 -14.94 -3.07
C CYS A 200 -2.89 -15.04 -3.27
N ASP A 201 -2.18 -14.26 -2.51
CA ASP A 201 -0.72 -14.28 -2.44
C ASP A 201 -0.21 -15.61 -1.86
N LEU A 202 0.91 -16.10 -2.41
CA LEU A 202 1.57 -17.34 -1.97
C LEU A 202 1.81 -17.38 -0.46
N SER A 203 2.24 -16.26 0.09
CA SER A 203 2.52 -16.14 1.53
C SER A 203 1.27 -16.24 2.39
N ILE A 204 0.15 -15.64 1.95
CA ILE A 204 -1.16 -15.80 2.60
C ILE A 204 -1.59 -17.27 2.52
N ALA A 205 -1.48 -17.89 1.34
CA ALA A 205 -1.78 -19.32 1.16
C ALA A 205 -0.97 -20.18 2.13
N GLN A 206 0.35 -19.98 2.19
CA GLN A 206 1.25 -20.73 3.07
C GLN A 206 0.92 -20.53 4.56
N TYR A 207 0.64 -19.29 4.96
CA TYR A 207 0.23 -18.98 6.33
C TYR A 207 -1.06 -19.72 6.71
N GLN A 208 -2.10 -19.63 5.89
CA GLN A 208 -3.39 -20.27 6.12
C GLN A 208 -3.28 -21.80 6.10
N MET A 209 -2.49 -22.37 5.20
CA MET A 209 -2.24 -23.80 5.15
C MET A 209 -1.47 -24.29 6.37
N SER A 210 -0.53 -23.52 6.90
CA SER A 210 0.21 -23.88 8.10
C SER A 210 -0.65 -23.79 9.38
N ALA A 211 -1.55 -22.82 9.43
CA ALA A 211 -2.48 -22.65 10.54
C ALA A 211 -3.61 -23.71 10.55
N ASN A 212 -3.93 -24.28 9.37
CA ASN A 212 -5.04 -25.22 9.17
C ASN A 212 -4.54 -26.49 8.44
N GLU A 213 -3.57 -27.18 9.05
CA GLU A 213 -2.91 -28.34 8.45
C GLU A 213 -3.91 -29.37 7.87
N GLY A 214 -3.70 -29.71 6.59
CA GLY A 214 -4.51 -30.71 5.88
C GLY A 214 -5.88 -30.25 5.41
N THR A 215 -6.33 -29.04 5.76
CA THR A 215 -7.63 -28.49 5.34
C THR A 215 -7.59 -27.96 3.92
N TYR A 216 -6.51 -27.29 3.55
CA TYR A 216 -6.34 -26.64 2.25
C TYR A 216 -5.20 -27.24 1.44
N THR A 217 -5.28 -27.08 0.13
CA THR A 217 -4.20 -27.35 -0.81
C THR A 217 -4.11 -26.21 -1.82
N MET A 218 -2.91 -25.89 -2.24
CA MET A 218 -2.62 -24.90 -3.27
C MET A 218 -2.43 -25.63 -4.60
N LEU A 219 -2.95 -25.05 -5.69
CA LEU A 219 -2.68 -25.57 -7.04
C LEU A 219 -1.20 -25.36 -7.38
N GLU A 220 -0.64 -26.27 -8.19
CA GLU A 220 0.79 -26.25 -8.51
C GLU A 220 1.16 -25.08 -9.43
N GLU A 221 0.26 -24.71 -10.35
CA GLU A 221 0.47 -23.62 -11.30
C GLU A 221 0.08 -22.28 -10.68
N PRO A 222 1.00 -21.28 -10.58
CA PRO A 222 0.66 -19.95 -10.12
C PRO A 222 -0.10 -19.15 -11.20
N LEU A 223 -0.93 -18.21 -10.76
CA LEU A 223 -1.60 -17.26 -11.65
C LEU A 223 -0.61 -16.24 -12.23
N SER A 224 0.37 -15.79 -11.43
CA SER A 224 1.43 -14.84 -11.79
C SER A 224 2.62 -14.95 -10.86
N SER A 225 3.75 -14.36 -11.28
CA SER A 225 4.91 -14.08 -10.43
C SER A 225 5.15 -12.58 -10.40
N GLU A 226 5.50 -12.05 -9.25
CA GLU A 226 5.55 -10.61 -8.99
C GLU A 226 6.56 -10.25 -7.90
N HIS A 227 6.71 -8.94 -7.64
CA HIS A 227 7.58 -8.41 -6.61
C HIS A 227 6.82 -7.54 -5.64
N TYR A 228 7.16 -7.64 -4.36
CA TYR A 228 6.71 -6.68 -3.35
C TYR A 228 7.68 -5.52 -3.23
N ALA A 229 7.11 -4.33 -3.16
CA ALA A 229 7.82 -3.09 -2.90
C ALA A 229 6.98 -2.17 -2.01
N VAL A 230 7.60 -1.14 -1.46
CA VAL A 230 6.87 -0.11 -0.71
C VAL A 230 6.30 0.89 -1.71
N GLY A 231 4.99 1.11 -1.66
CA GLY A 231 4.29 2.05 -2.53
C GLY A 231 4.14 3.43 -1.90
N PHE A 232 4.52 4.45 -2.66
CA PHE A 232 4.39 5.86 -2.29
C PHE A 232 3.49 6.58 -3.27
N LYS A 233 2.94 7.73 -2.85
CA LYS A 233 2.21 8.62 -3.74
C LYS A 233 3.03 8.94 -4.98
N LYS A 234 2.39 8.89 -6.15
CA LYS A 234 3.01 9.28 -7.41
C LYS A 234 3.35 10.76 -7.38
N GLY A 235 4.62 11.11 -7.62
CA GLY A 235 5.13 12.47 -7.60
C GLY A 235 6.20 12.72 -8.64
#